data_0877cf90f60e3f75f7c64f36947d3888
#
_entry.id   0877cf90f60e3f75f7c64f36947d3888
#
_cell.length_a   1.000
_cell.length_b   1.000
_cell.length_c   1.000
_cell.angle_alpha   90.00
_cell.angle_beta   90.00
_cell.angle_gamma   90.00
#
_symmetry.space_group_name_H-M   'P 1'
#
loop_
_entity.id
_entity.type
_entity.pdbx_description
1 polymer ?
#
loop_
_entity_poly.entity_id
_entity_poly.type
_entity_poly.pdbx_seq_one_letter_code
_entity_poly.pdbx_strand_id
1 'polypeptide(L)'
;MRILFYQWNAYNLYDIKETLSALGHEVVMLDKPIPHIEKDDTYTDWLADSLKKASFDIVFSINFFPVLATACHESATLYVCWNCDSPLL
;
A
#
# COMPACT_ATOMS: atom_id res chain seq x y z
N MET A 1 11.87 9.04 -0.46
CA MET A 1 11.28 7.85 -1.08
C MET A 1 9.94 8.17 -1.70
N ARG A 2 9.58 7.44 -2.72
CA ARG A 2 8.21 7.50 -3.25
C ARG A 2 7.42 6.37 -2.64
N ILE A 3 6.33 6.71 -1.96
CA ILE A 3 5.51 5.77 -1.21
C ILE A 3 4.11 5.76 -1.80
N LEU A 4 3.61 4.60 -2.19
CA LEU A 4 2.22 4.42 -2.57
C LEU A 4 1.46 3.96 -1.34
N PHE A 5 0.54 4.79 -0.87
CA PHE A 5 -0.21 4.54 0.35
C PHE A 5 -1.62 4.08 -0.03
N TYR A 6 -1.95 2.83 0.31
CA TYR A 6 -3.29 2.31 0.03
C TYR A 6 -4.30 2.99 0.95
N GLN A 7 -5.25 3.69 0.34
CA GLN A 7 -6.28 4.42 1.07
C GLN A 7 -7.41 3.47 1.45
N TRP A 8 -7.34 2.98 2.68
CA TRP A 8 -8.38 2.17 3.28
C TRP A 8 -9.03 2.98 4.39
N ASN A 9 -10.24 2.63 4.77
CA ASN A 9 -11.02 3.37 5.76
C ASN A 9 -10.43 3.22 7.16
N ALA A 10 -9.32 3.86 7.42
CA ALA A 10 -8.58 3.78 8.68
C ALA A 10 -8.56 5.14 9.36
N TYR A 11 -8.56 5.14 10.68
CA TYR A 11 -8.65 6.37 11.47
C TYR A 11 -7.44 7.28 11.31
N ASN A 12 -6.26 6.71 11.22
CA ASN A 12 -5.02 7.48 11.23
C ASN A 12 -4.46 7.76 9.85
N LEU A 13 -5.28 7.61 8.82
CA LEU A 13 -4.81 7.69 7.44
C LEU A 13 -4.11 9.01 7.14
N TYR A 14 -4.76 10.13 7.47
CA TYR A 14 -4.22 11.45 7.15
C TYR A 14 -3.02 11.81 8.02
N ASP A 15 -3.04 11.42 9.29
CA ASP A 15 -1.93 11.68 10.20
C ASP A 15 -0.66 10.98 9.73
N ILE A 16 -0.80 9.74 9.31
CA ILE A 16 0.34 8.97 8.80
C ILE A 16 0.86 9.58 7.51
N LYS A 17 -0.03 9.95 6.60
CA LYS A 17 0.36 10.58 5.35
C LYS A 17 1.13 11.88 5.62
N GLU A 18 0.63 12.72 6.51
CA GLU A 18 1.28 13.97 6.85
C GLU A 18 2.66 13.75 7.47
N THR A 19 2.77 12.76 8.36
CA THR A 19 4.03 12.43 8.99
C THR A 19 5.07 11.98 7.95
N LEU A 20 4.67 11.10 7.05
CA LEU A 20 5.59 10.62 6.01
C LEU A 20 6.00 11.76 5.08
N SER A 21 5.07 12.63 4.73
CA SER A 21 5.37 13.79 3.89
C SER A 21 6.32 14.76 4.59
N ALA A 22 6.11 14.97 5.87
CA ALA A 22 6.96 15.87 6.67
C ALA A 22 8.39 15.34 6.78
N LEU A 23 8.57 14.03 6.69
CA LEU A 23 9.91 13.41 6.71
C LEU A 23 10.60 13.49 5.34
N GLY A 24 10.00 14.11 4.36
CA GLY A 24 10.61 14.31 3.05
C GLY A 24 10.27 13.26 2.01
N HIS A 25 9.28 12.41 2.28
CA HIS A 25 8.86 11.39 1.33
C HIS A 25 7.73 11.89 0.44
N GLU A 26 7.74 11.47 -0.81
CA GLU A 26 6.62 11.70 -1.71
C GLU A 26 5.58 10.61 -1.46
N VAL A 27 4.38 10.99 -1.03
CA VAL A 27 3.30 10.05 -0.75
C VAL A 27 2.20 10.22 -1.79
N VAL A 28 1.92 9.14 -2.52
CA VAL A 28 0.83 9.09 -3.49
C VAL A 28 -0.25 8.17 -2.93
N MET A 29 -1.49 8.65 -2.92
CA MET A 29 -2.59 7.88 -2.38
C MET A 29 -3.15 6.93 -3.43
N LEU A 30 -3.24 5.65 -3.09
CA LEU A 30 -3.92 4.65 -3.91
C LEU A 30 -5.36 4.56 -3.42
N ASP A 31 -6.29 5.15 -4.16
CA ASP A 31 -7.68 5.25 -3.73
C ASP A 31 -8.62 4.27 -4.46
N LYS A 32 -8.07 3.34 -5.22
CA LYS A 32 -8.86 2.32 -5.89
C LYS A 32 -9.14 1.16 -4.92
N PRO A 33 -10.39 0.93 -4.52
CA PRO A 33 -10.71 -0.15 -3.58
C PRO A 33 -10.41 -1.52 -4.17
N ILE A 34 -10.00 -2.44 -3.28
CA ILE A 34 -9.76 -3.82 -3.65
C ILE A 34 -11.08 -4.57 -3.52
N PRO A 35 -11.65 -5.11 -4.63
CA PRO A 35 -12.94 -5.81 -4.56
C PRO A 35 -12.86 -7.11 -3.73
N HIS A 36 -11.76 -7.83 -3.84
CA HIS A 36 -11.56 -9.10 -3.14
C HIS A 36 -10.21 -9.07 -2.47
N ILE A 37 -10.19 -8.72 -1.17
CA ILE A 37 -8.95 -8.42 -0.46
C ILE A 37 -8.01 -9.62 -0.31
N GLU A 38 -8.54 -10.84 -0.34
CA GLU A 38 -7.72 -12.04 -0.19
C GLU A 38 -7.05 -12.46 -1.49
N LYS A 39 -7.80 -12.39 -2.59
CA LYS A 39 -7.28 -12.73 -3.90
C LYS A 39 -8.08 -12.02 -4.97
N ASP A 40 -7.40 -11.23 -5.78
CA ASP A 40 -8.02 -10.54 -6.92
C ASP A 40 -6.95 -10.41 -8.00
N ASP A 41 -6.95 -11.35 -8.93
CA ASP A 41 -5.92 -11.40 -9.95
C ASP A 41 -5.94 -10.16 -10.85
N THR A 42 -7.14 -9.66 -11.18
CA THR A 42 -7.28 -8.45 -12.00
C THR A 42 -6.64 -7.25 -11.32
N TYR A 43 -6.96 -7.06 -10.05
CA TYR A 43 -6.38 -5.94 -9.29
C TYR A 43 -4.87 -6.12 -9.12
N THR A 44 -4.45 -7.34 -8.81
CA THR A 44 -3.03 -7.66 -8.64
C THR A 44 -2.24 -7.34 -9.90
N ASP A 45 -2.74 -7.76 -11.06
CA ASP A 45 -2.05 -7.51 -12.33
C ASP A 45 -1.98 -6.03 -12.64
N TRP A 46 -3.08 -5.31 -12.42
CA TRP A 46 -3.13 -3.86 -12.63
C TRP A 46 -2.12 -3.14 -11.74
N LEU A 47 -2.13 -3.49 -10.46
CA LEU A 47 -1.26 -2.82 -9.49
C LEU A 47 0.22 -3.14 -9.74
N ALA A 48 0.54 -4.41 -10.02
CA ALA A 48 1.92 -4.80 -10.31
C ALA A 48 2.45 -4.06 -11.54
N ASP A 49 1.63 -3.94 -12.58
CA ASP A 49 2.00 -3.19 -13.78
C ASP A 49 2.21 -1.71 -13.46
N SER A 50 1.32 -1.14 -12.66
CA SER A 50 1.44 0.26 -12.25
C SER A 50 2.70 0.51 -11.44
N LEU A 51 3.05 -0.42 -10.53
CA LEU A 51 4.25 -0.30 -9.71
C LEU A 51 5.51 -0.37 -10.56
N LYS A 52 5.53 -1.21 -11.58
CA LYS A 52 6.66 -1.31 -12.49
C LYS A 52 6.86 -0.02 -13.29
N LYS A 53 5.76 0.61 -13.70
CA LYS A 53 5.82 1.84 -14.50
C LYS A 53 6.15 3.07 -13.66
N ALA A 54 5.66 3.13 -12.43
CA ALA A 54 5.75 4.33 -11.62
C ALA A 54 6.97 4.39 -10.70
N SER A 55 7.71 3.31 -10.58
CA SER A 55 8.95 3.26 -9.80
C SER A 55 8.78 3.69 -8.35
N PHE A 56 7.80 3.12 -7.67
CA PHE A 56 7.64 3.34 -6.24
C PHE A 56 8.67 2.55 -5.45
N ASP A 57 9.14 3.13 -4.35
CA ASP A 57 10.08 2.46 -3.45
C ASP A 57 9.35 1.52 -2.50
N ILE A 58 8.21 1.95 -1.98
CA ILE A 58 7.46 1.21 -0.97
C ILE A 58 5.96 1.34 -1.26
N VAL A 59 5.23 0.27 -1.03
CA VAL A 59 3.77 0.31 -0.89
C VAL A 59 3.47 0.17 0.60
N PHE A 60 2.67 1.07 1.13
CA PHE A 60 2.33 1.10 2.55
C PHE A 60 0.81 0.98 2.72
N SER A 61 0.40 0.20 3.70
CA SER A 61 -1.02 0.15 4.08
C SER A 61 -1.15 0.00 5.59
N ILE A 62 -2.29 0.44 6.11
CA ILE A 62 -2.70 0.11 7.47
C ILE A 62 -3.46 -1.20 7.35
N ASN A 63 -3.09 -2.19 8.11
CA ASN A 63 -3.54 -3.57 7.99
C ASN A 63 -2.95 -4.26 6.75
N PHE A 64 -2.90 -5.58 6.84
CA PHE A 64 -2.30 -6.39 5.78
C PHE A 64 -3.35 -6.78 4.73
N PHE A 65 -3.00 -6.56 3.47
CA PHE A 65 -3.84 -6.96 2.33
C PHE A 65 -3.05 -7.92 1.45
N PRO A 66 -3.47 -9.20 1.37
CA PRO A 66 -2.75 -10.18 0.54
C PRO A 66 -2.60 -9.75 -0.92
N VAL A 67 -3.60 -9.08 -1.49
CA VAL A 67 -3.54 -8.59 -2.87
C VAL A 67 -2.38 -7.60 -3.03
N LEU A 68 -2.20 -6.69 -2.07
CA LEU A 68 -1.09 -5.74 -2.12
C LEU A 68 0.25 -6.45 -2.01
N ALA A 69 0.34 -7.44 -1.11
CA ALA A 69 1.57 -8.20 -0.94
C ALA A 69 1.95 -8.95 -2.22
N THR A 70 0.97 -9.57 -2.87
CA THR A 70 1.21 -10.31 -4.11
C THR A 70 1.67 -9.38 -5.23
N ALA A 71 1.01 -8.23 -5.40
CA ALA A 71 1.39 -7.26 -6.42
C ALA A 71 2.80 -6.73 -6.18
N CYS A 72 3.14 -6.45 -4.94
CA CYS A 72 4.47 -5.98 -4.59
C CYS A 72 5.54 -7.03 -4.86
N HIS A 73 5.23 -8.28 -4.54
CA HIS A 73 6.16 -9.38 -4.83
C HIS A 73 6.41 -9.51 -6.33
N GLU A 74 5.36 -9.44 -7.15
CA GLU A 74 5.49 -9.56 -8.60
C GLU A 74 6.25 -8.40 -9.23
N SER A 75 6.16 -7.21 -8.64
CA SER A 75 6.82 -6.01 -9.15
C SER A 75 8.16 -5.71 -8.49
N ALA A 76 8.60 -6.58 -7.57
CA ALA A 76 9.82 -6.38 -6.79
C ALA A 76 9.80 -5.08 -6.00
N THR A 77 8.65 -4.71 -5.48
CA THR A 77 8.46 -3.52 -4.65
C THR A 77 8.31 -3.93 -3.20
N LEU A 78 8.93 -3.19 -2.29
CA LEU A 78 8.80 -3.48 -0.87
C LEU A 78 7.40 -3.14 -0.37
N TYR A 79 6.79 -4.05 0.37
CA TYR A 79 5.48 -3.82 0.96
C TYR A 79 5.63 -3.72 2.48
N VAL A 80 5.14 -2.61 3.04
CA VAL A 80 5.16 -2.37 4.48
C VAL A 80 3.73 -2.14 4.94
N CYS A 81 3.33 -2.82 6.00
CA CYS A 81 2.01 -2.58 6.58
C CYS A 81 2.12 -2.38 8.07
N TRP A 82 1.22 -1.55 8.59
CA TRP A 82 1.10 -1.32 10.01
C TRP A 82 -0.22 -1.91 10.47
N ASN A 83 -0.14 -2.96 11.25
CA ASN A 83 -1.33 -3.65 11.75
C ASN A 83 -1.69 -3.07 13.12
N CYS A 84 -2.62 -2.14 13.12
CA CYS A 84 -3.02 -1.48 14.36
C CYS A 84 -4.14 -2.21 15.10
N ASP A 85 -4.66 -3.28 14.54
CA ASP A 85 -5.69 -4.08 15.19
C ASP A 85 -5.14 -5.19 16.06
N SER A 86 -3.90 -5.59 15.84
CA SER A 86 -3.31 -6.74 16.51
C SER A 86 -2.51 -6.31 17.71
N PRO A 87 -2.85 -6.76 18.84
CA PRO A 87 -1.85 -6.80 19.90
C PRO A 87 -0.90 -7.91 19.64
N LEU A 88 -1.12 -8.86 18.91
CA LEU A 88 -0.48 -9.87 18.65
C LEU A 88 0.23 -10.60 19.01
N LEU A 89 0.08 -10.84 18.97
CA LEU A 89 0.63 -11.40 19.23
C LEU A 89 1.02 -11.79 19.43
#